data_910943abb68176f0aafd8b6993222798
#
_entry.id   910943abb68176f0aafd8b6993222798
#
_cell.length_a   1.000
_cell.length_b   1.000
_cell.length_c   1.000
_cell.angle_alpha   90.00
_cell.angle_beta   90.00
_cell.angle_gamma   90.00
#
_symmetry.space_group_name_H-M   'P 1'
#
loop_
_entity.id
_entity.type
_entity.pdbx_description
1 polymer ?
#
loop_
_entity_poly.entity_id
_entity_poly.type
_entity_poly.pdbx_seq_one_letter_code
_entity_poly.pdbx_strand_id
1 'polypeptide(L)'
;MKIELNENGIWIDGSCQVILASSLFYFRIPQERWEQRMKLLKAAGYNAIDVYFPWNYHETAPGKWNFEENRDVERFLKIAKENELFVIARPGPYICSEWDGGAIPAWLYADGIPVRQDDPAFLNAMRTWYSHILPILDRYQITKQGSIICMQIENELDFYDCKSPVTYMGKLKKMAESFGMEIPLFYCCGQDDIVKSGGLTDGLYSAFNVYSPGDFKGLEQRALHLNEAAALRKMPFMITETNREHDFLKRLLACGAKLLGPYNQTSGTTMDFYTGITNWGPKDAPVAIMATDYDFKSMIGSA
;
A
#
# COMPACT_ATOMS: atom_id res chain seq x y z
N MET A 1 -0.97 19.86 -10.31
CA MET A 1 -2.06 19.02 -10.90
C MET A 1 -3.13 18.78 -9.84
N LYS A 2 -4.39 18.68 -10.26
CA LYS A 2 -5.53 18.38 -9.39
C LYS A 2 -5.89 16.90 -9.49
N ILE A 3 -6.19 16.26 -8.36
CA ILE A 3 -6.73 14.90 -8.35
C ILE A 3 -8.09 14.87 -7.67
N GLU A 4 -9.02 14.13 -8.25
CA GLU A 4 -10.39 13.95 -7.73
C GLU A 4 -10.80 12.49 -7.88
N LEU A 5 -11.43 11.95 -6.83
CA LEU A 5 -11.95 10.60 -6.78
C LEU A 5 -13.46 10.66 -6.55
N ASN A 6 -14.22 9.96 -7.39
CA ASN A 6 -15.67 9.79 -7.23
C ASN A 6 -16.13 8.44 -7.79
N GLU A 7 -17.39 8.11 -7.68
CA GLU A 7 -17.95 6.85 -8.16
C GLU A 7 -17.72 6.57 -9.64
N ASN A 8 -17.49 7.61 -10.44
CA ASN A 8 -17.27 7.49 -11.88
C ASN A 8 -15.81 7.24 -12.26
N GLY A 9 -14.86 7.61 -11.40
CA GLY A 9 -13.45 7.40 -11.71
C GLY A 9 -12.44 8.14 -10.84
N ILE A 10 -11.19 8.03 -11.29
CA ILE A 10 -10.04 8.76 -10.78
C ILE A 10 -9.69 9.81 -11.84
N TRP A 11 -9.78 11.08 -11.48
CA TRP A 11 -9.61 12.21 -12.39
C TRP A 11 -8.33 12.96 -12.07
N ILE A 12 -7.47 13.12 -13.05
CA ILE A 12 -6.23 13.89 -12.95
C ILE A 12 -6.30 15.02 -13.98
N ASP A 13 -6.28 16.28 -13.51
CA ASP A 13 -6.46 17.49 -14.31
C ASP A 13 -7.67 17.40 -15.27
N GLY A 14 -8.79 16.86 -14.77
CA GLY A 14 -10.04 16.70 -15.51
C GLY A 14 -10.07 15.53 -16.51
N SER A 15 -9.01 14.75 -16.62
CA SER A 15 -8.97 13.53 -17.43
C SER A 15 -9.20 12.29 -16.56
N CYS A 16 -10.20 11.46 -16.92
CA CYS A 16 -10.47 10.21 -16.23
C CYS A 16 -9.41 9.16 -16.57
N GLN A 17 -8.81 8.58 -15.54
CA GLN A 17 -7.74 7.60 -15.69
C GLN A 17 -8.17 6.25 -15.12
N VAL A 18 -7.79 5.17 -15.80
CA VAL A 18 -7.70 3.83 -15.20
C VAL A 18 -6.27 3.67 -14.70
N ILE A 19 -6.13 3.43 -13.40
CA ILE A 19 -4.82 3.25 -12.77
C ILE A 19 -4.48 1.76 -12.76
N LEU A 20 -3.48 1.39 -13.53
CA LEU A 20 -2.87 0.06 -13.51
C LEU A 20 -1.57 0.16 -12.72
N ALA A 21 -1.62 -0.26 -11.46
CA ALA A 21 -0.49 -0.19 -10.54
C ALA A 21 0.18 -1.55 -10.40
N SER A 22 1.49 -1.55 -10.23
CA SER A 22 2.24 -2.73 -9.85
C SER A 22 3.06 -2.45 -8.60
N SER A 23 3.06 -3.41 -7.68
CA SER A 23 3.91 -3.34 -6.50
C SER A 23 5.38 -3.32 -6.90
N LEU A 24 6.13 -2.35 -6.39
CA LEU A 24 7.57 -2.22 -6.60
C LEU A 24 8.22 -1.82 -5.27
N PHE A 25 8.96 -2.74 -4.68
CA PHE A 25 9.51 -2.57 -3.33
C PHE A 25 10.98 -2.23 -3.34
N TYR A 26 11.31 -0.92 -3.22
CA TYR A 26 12.69 -0.43 -3.21
C TYR A 26 13.56 -1.13 -2.15
N PHE A 27 12.99 -1.52 -1.04
CA PHE A 27 13.68 -2.18 0.07
C PHE A 27 14.02 -3.67 -0.20
N ARG A 28 13.62 -4.20 -1.36
CA ARG A 28 13.93 -5.55 -1.85
C ARG A 28 14.69 -5.56 -3.18
N ILE A 29 15.00 -4.39 -3.72
CA ILE A 29 15.64 -4.24 -5.02
C ILE A 29 16.85 -3.33 -4.86
N PRO A 30 18.04 -3.74 -5.31
CA PRO A 30 19.22 -2.88 -5.27
C PRO A 30 18.97 -1.55 -5.99
N GLN A 31 19.46 -0.46 -5.42
CA GLN A 31 19.19 0.91 -5.85
C GLN A 31 19.51 1.15 -7.34
N GLU A 32 20.57 0.53 -7.85
CA GLU A 32 20.98 0.63 -9.25
C GLU A 32 20.00 -0.05 -10.23
N ARG A 33 19.08 -0.86 -9.73
CA ARG A 33 18.06 -1.56 -10.52
C ARG A 33 16.69 -0.86 -10.54
N TRP A 34 16.45 0.15 -9.70
CA TRP A 34 15.14 0.79 -9.55
C TRP A 34 14.62 1.34 -10.88
N GLU A 35 15.45 2.11 -11.57
CA GLU A 35 15.06 2.72 -12.85
C GLU A 35 14.75 1.66 -13.92
N GLN A 36 15.58 0.63 -14.03
CA GLN A 36 15.34 -0.48 -14.95
C GLN A 36 13.99 -1.16 -14.68
N ARG A 37 13.66 -1.42 -13.41
CA ARG A 37 12.39 -2.05 -13.04
C ARG A 37 11.20 -1.18 -13.39
N MET A 38 11.28 0.12 -13.14
CA MET A 38 10.23 1.08 -13.49
C MET A 38 10.03 1.16 -15.02
N LYS A 39 11.10 1.19 -15.80
CA LYS A 39 11.02 1.17 -17.27
C LYS A 39 10.36 -0.12 -17.80
N LEU A 40 10.67 -1.28 -17.22
CA LEU A 40 10.05 -2.55 -17.59
C LEU A 40 8.55 -2.58 -17.25
N LEU A 41 8.15 -2.09 -16.07
CA LEU A 41 6.74 -1.96 -15.70
C LEU A 41 6.00 -1.04 -16.68
N LYS A 42 6.56 0.13 -17.00
CA LYS A 42 5.97 1.04 -17.97
C LYS A 42 5.83 0.41 -19.35
N ALA A 43 6.86 -0.30 -19.82
CA ALA A 43 6.82 -1.03 -21.09
C ALA A 43 5.77 -2.15 -21.11
N ALA A 44 5.46 -2.73 -19.95
CA ALA A 44 4.40 -3.71 -19.77
C ALA A 44 2.97 -3.09 -19.70
N GLY A 45 2.86 -1.77 -19.78
CA GLY A 45 1.57 -1.06 -19.80
C GLY A 45 1.09 -0.52 -18.45
N TYR A 46 1.89 -0.65 -17.39
CA TYR A 46 1.57 -0.02 -16.09
C TYR A 46 1.79 1.47 -16.16
N ASN A 47 0.87 2.24 -15.59
CA ASN A 47 0.97 3.70 -15.46
C ASN A 47 1.22 4.15 -14.02
N ALA A 48 1.25 3.22 -13.08
CA ALA A 48 1.51 3.48 -11.67
C ALA A 48 2.34 2.37 -11.03
N ILE A 49 3.00 2.70 -9.94
CA ILE A 49 3.57 1.75 -8.98
C ILE A 49 2.91 1.94 -7.63
N ASP A 50 2.73 0.85 -6.90
CA ASP A 50 2.33 0.90 -5.51
C ASP A 50 3.54 0.55 -4.63
N VAL A 51 3.75 1.33 -3.58
CA VAL A 51 4.99 1.30 -2.81
C VAL A 51 4.70 1.32 -1.32
N TYR A 52 5.12 0.26 -0.64
CA TYR A 52 5.19 0.25 0.82
C TYR A 52 6.47 0.95 1.30
N PHE A 53 6.38 1.60 2.46
CA PHE A 53 7.51 2.21 3.16
C PHE A 53 7.65 1.58 4.54
N PRO A 54 8.55 0.57 4.70
CA PRO A 54 8.65 -0.15 5.96
C PRO A 54 9.27 0.71 7.06
N TRP A 55 8.55 0.92 8.15
CA TRP A 55 9.01 1.73 9.27
C TRP A 55 10.31 1.19 9.86
N ASN A 56 10.37 -0.09 10.23
CA ASN A 56 11.55 -0.70 10.83
C ASN A 56 12.75 -0.83 9.88
N TYR A 57 12.55 -0.63 8.58
CA TYR A 57 13.65 -0.54 7.62
C TYR A 57 14.37 0.80 7.71
N HIS A 58 13.62 1.86 8.02
CA HIS A 58 14.16 3.21 8.16
C HIS A 58 14.57 3.54 9.59
N GLU A 59 13.81 3.11 10.61
CA GLU A 59 14.21 3.20 12.01
C GLU A 59 14.90 1.88 12.41
N THR A 60 16.22 1.83 12.29
CA THR A 60 17.02 0.61 12.50
C THR A 60 17.24 0.27 13.97
N ALA A 61 17.05 1.23 14.86
CA ALA A 61 16.99 1.10 16.31
C ALA A 61 16.23 2.32 16.86
N PRO A 62 15.73 2.31 18.10
CA PRO A 62 14.98 3.44 18.65
C PRO A 62 15.68 4.78 18.43
N GLY A 63 15.06 5.67 17.66
CA GLY A 63 15.57 6.99 17.31
C GLY A 63 16.73 7.03 16.31
N LYS A 64 17.14 5.89 15.73
CA LYS A 64 18.18 5.83 14.69
C LYS A 64 17.58 5.65 13.32
N TRP A 65 17.59 6.70 12.54
CA TRP A 65 16.98 6.77 11.23
C TRP A 65 18.01 6.64 10.11
N ASN A 66 17.63 5.96 9.03
CA ASN A 66 18.44 5.84 7.83
C ASN A 66 17.56 5.99 6.57
N PHE A 67 17.92 6.97 5.73
CA PHE A 67 17.31 7.26 4.43
C PHE A 67 18.37 7.35 3.32
N GLU A 68 19.49 6.66 3.46
CA GLU A 68 20.59 6.64 2.52
C GLU A 68 20.63 5.33 1.71
N GLU A 69 21.34 5.31 0.61
CA GLU A 69 21.55 4.16 -0.27
C GLU A 69 20.21 3.48 -0.67
N ASN A 70 20.05 2.18 -0.41
CA ASN A 70 18.81 1.43 -0.70
C ASN A 70 17.60 1.93 0.12
N ARG A 71 17.80 2.87 1.06
CA ARG A 71 16.76 3.52 1.85
C ARG A 71 16.43 4.94 1.36
N ASP A 72 17.01 5.37 0.26
CA ASP A 72 16.80 6.72 -0.31
C ASP A 72 15.42 6.79 -1.01
N VAL A 73 14.39 7.04 -0.21
CA VAL A 73 13.01 7.22 -0.66
C VAL A 73 12.88 8.39 -1.64
N GLU A 74 13.62 9.47 -1.40
CA GLU A 74 13.55 10.66 -2.25
C GLU A 74 14.05 10.37 -3.66
N ARG A 75 15.18 9.69 -3.79
CA ARG A 75 15.71 9.23 -5.07
C ARG A 75 14.77 8.27 -5.77
N PHE A 76 14.18 7.32 -5.04
CA PHE A 76 13.22 6.38 -5.60
C PHE A 76 12.01 7.08 -6.20
N LEU A 77 11.41 8.04 -5.47
CA LEU A 77 10.27 8.82 -5.95
C LEU A 77 10.64 9.74 -7.12
N LYS A 78 11.87 10.28 -7.13
CA LYS A 78 12.38 11.06 -8.25
C LYS A 78 12.46 10.20 -9.52
N ILE A 79 13.00 8.99 -9.44
CA ILE A 79 13.06 8.05 -10.58
C ILE A 79 11.65 7.70 -11.07
N ALA A 80 10.68 7.45 -10.17
CA ALA A 80 9.30 7.19 -10.56
C ALA A 80 8.71 8.37 -11.35
N LYS A 81 8.92 9.59 -10.88
CA LYS A 81 8.48 10.81 -11.57
C LYS A 81 9.14 10.97 -12.94
N GLU A 82 10.45 10.78 -13.05
CA GLU A 82 11.21 10.87 -14.30
C GLU A 82 10.76 9.82 -15.34
N ASN A 83 10.28 8.67 -14.87
CA ASN A 83 9.69 7.65 -15.72
C ASN A 83 8.18 7.84 -15.95
N GLU A 84 7.59 8.96 -15.51
CA GLU A 84 6.16 9.29 -15.66
C GLU A 84 5.24 8.18 -15.13
N LEU A 85 5.60 7.59 -14.00
CA LEU A 85 4.78 6.63 -13.27
C LEU A 85 4.10 7.34 -12.09
N PHE A 86 2.80 7.19 -11.98
CA PHE A 86 2.10 7.56 -10.76
C PHE A 86 2.54 6.66 -9.60
N VAL A 87 2.39 7.17 -8.38
CA VAL A 87 2.75 6.44 -7.17
C VAL A 87 1.55 6.38 -6.24
N ILE A 88 1.26 5.18 -5.75
CA ILE A 88 0.37 4.94 -4.62
C ILE A 88 1.25 4.71 -3.41
N ALA A 89 1.27 5.66 -2.47
CA ALA A 89 2.14 5.59 -1.30
C ALA A 89 1.46 4.82 -0.16
N ARG A 90 2.18 3.88 0.45
CA ARG A 90 1.65 3.01 1.52
C ARG A 90 2.61 2.99 2.73
N PRO A 91 2.68 4.08 3.54
CA PRO A 91 3.62 4.19 4.66
C PRO A 91 3.19 3.47 5.94
N GLY A 92 2.13 2.71 5.92
CA GLY A 92 1.66 1.97 7.07
C GLY A 92 0.85 2.81 8.08
N PRO A 93 0.95 2.43 9.37
CA PRO A 93 2.04 1.79 10.15
C PRO A 93 2.35 0.33 9.82
N TYR A 94 1.34 -0.48 9.65
CA TYR A 94 1.45 -1.88 9.27
C TYR A 94 1.34 -1.99 7.74
N ILE A 95 2.23 -2.79 7.13
CA ILE A 95 2.22 -2.97 5.66
C ILE A 95 2.03 -4.41 5.24
N CYS A 96 2.02 -5.38 6.16
CA CYS A 96 2.08 -6.80 5.85
C CYS A 96 3.30 -7.14 4.96
N SER A 97 3.11 -7.26 3.67
CA SER A 97 4.16 -7.41 2.64
C SER A 97 5.15 -8.55 2.92
N GLU A 98 4.73 -9.58 3.68
CA GLU A 98 5.61 -10.63 4.19
C GLU A 98 6.94 -10.05 4.71
N TRP A 99 6.85 -8.92 5.39
CA TRP A 99 7.97 -8.20 5.98
C TRP A 99 7.98 -8.35 7.49
N ASP A 100 9.16 -8.33 8.07
CA ASP A 100 9.38 -8.51 9.50
C ASP A 100 8.50 -7.59 10.36
N GLY A 101 7.69 -8.19 11.23
CA GLY A 101 6.73 -7.48 12.09
C GLY A 101 5.67 -6.67 11.32
N GLY A 102 5.49 -6.90 9.99
CA GLY A 102 4.66 -6.05 9.14
C GLY A 102 5.15 -4.61 9.11
N ALA A 103 6.45 -4.41 9.29
CA ALA A 103 7.21 -3.17 9.37
C ALA A 103 7.06 -2.38 10.68
N ILE A 104 6.26 -2.81 11.63
CA ILE A 104 6.24 -2.18 12.95
C ILE A 104 7.51 -2.58 13.72
N PRO A 105 8.26 -1.62 14.30
CA PRO A 105 9.48 -1.90 15.04
C PRO A 105 9.30 -2.87 16.20
N ALA A 106 10.19 -3.86 16.30
CA ALA A 106 10.09 -4.94 17.29
C ALA A 106 10.09 -4.46 18.75
N TRP A 107 10.75 -3.33 19.06
CA TRP A 107 10.76 -2.78 20.43
C TRP A 107 9.39 -2.29 20.88
N LEU A 108 8.50 -1.85 19.98
CA LEU A 108 7.14 -1.49 20.36
C LEU A 108 6.36 -2.70 20.88
N TYR A 109 6.57 -3.87 20.28
CA TYR A 109 6.00 -5.13 20.78
C TYR A 109 6.67 -5.56 22.10
N ALA A 110 7.99 -5.44 22.21
CA ALA A 110 8.76 -5.81 23.39
C ALA A 110 8.38 -4.94 24.61
N ASP A 111 8.08 -3.67 24.40
CA ASP A 111 7.63 -2.74 25.43
C ASP A 111 6.14 -2.92 25.79
N GLY A 112 5.45 -3.88 25.17
CA GLY A 112 4.04 -4.17 25.42
C GLY A 112 3.08 -3.09 24.94
N ILE A 113 3.49 -2.25 23.99
CA ILE A 113 2.64 -1.19 23.43
C ILE A 113 1.54 -1.84 22.58
N PRO A 114 0.26 -1.51 22.82
CA PRO A 114 -0.84 -1.99 22.00
C PRO A 114 -0.77 -1.39 20.59
N VAL A 115 -0.05 -2.06 19.68
CA VAL A 115 0.11 -1.60 18.29
C VAL A 115 -1.20 -1.68 17.52
N ARG A 116 -1.33 -0.89 16.45
CA ARG A 116 -2.52 -0.84 15.58
C ARG A 116 -3.82 -0.57 16.36
N GLN A 117 -3.73 0.24 17.40
CA GLN A 117 -4.84 0.61 18.29
C GLN A 117 -4.89 2.12 18.50
N ASP A 118 -6.03 2.59 18.99
CA ASP A 118 -6.15 3.96 19.53
C ASP A 118 -5.47 4.05 20.90
N ASP A 119 -4.17 3.84 20.91
CA ASP A 119 -3.33 3.89 22.10
C ASP A 119 -2.39 5.10 22.04
N PRO A 120 -2.29 5.90 23.12
CA PRO A 120 -1.46 7.11 23.11
C PRO A 120 0.03 6.85 22.85
N ALA A 121 0.59 5.75 23.39
CA ALA A 121 1.99 5.42 23.18
C ALA A 121 2.26 5.02 21.72
N PHE A 122 1.38 4.19 21.15
CA PHE A 122 1.47 3.80 19.75
C PHE A 122 1.29 5.00 18.80
N LEU A 123 0.29 5.85 19.06
CA LEU A 123 0.05 7.05 18.25
C LEU A 123 1.20 8.06 18.34
N ASN A 124 1.87 8.16 19.50
CA ASN A 124 3.06 8.99 19.62
C ASN A 124 4.25 8.44 18.82
N ALA A 125 4.47 7.12 18.86
CA ALA A 125 5.47 6.46 18.03
C ALA A 125 5.16 6.64 16.54
N MET A 126 3.89 6.49 16.13
CA MET A 126 3.44 6.76 14.77
C MET A 126 3.69 8.20 14.33
N ARG A 127 3.46 9.18 15.20
CA ARG A 127 3.78 10.59 14.91
C ARG A 127 5.26 10.78 14.63
N THR A 128 6.11 10.08 15.36
CA THR A 128 7.56 10.10 15.12
C THR A 128 7.88 9.51 13.73
N TRP A 129 7.34 8.34 13.39
CA TRP A 129 7.50 7.76 12.05
C TRP A 129 7.03 8.72 10.95
N TYR A 130 5.81 9.24 11.07
CA TYR A 130 5.24 10.16 10.09
C TYR A 130 6.05 11.47 9.98
N SER A 131 6.66 11.95 11.06
CA SER A 131 7.52 13.14 11.00
C SER A 131 8.78 12.94 10.17
N HIS A 132 9.22 11.70 9.93
CA HIS A 132 10.36 11.39 9.07
C HIS A 132 9.96 11.09 7.63
N ILE A 133 8.92 10.28 7.42
CA ILE A 133 8.56 9.84 6.08
C ILE A 133 7.66 10.83 5.34
N LEU A 134 6.65 11.41 5.99
CA LEU A 134 5.66 12.23 5.31
C LEU A 134 6.22 13.54 4.73
N PRO A 135 7.20 14.24 5.35
CA PRO A 135 7.83 15.38 4.69
C PRO A 135 8.55 15.05 3.38
N ILE A 136 9.00 13.80 3.20
CA ILE A 136 9.54 13.33 1.92
C ILE A 136 8.39 13.14 0.94
N LEU A 137 7.36 12.38 1.33
CA LEU A 137 6.20 12.10 0.47
C LEU A 137 5.45 13.37 0.08
N ASP A 138 5.37 14.34 0.99
CA ASP A 138 4.70 15.63 0.77
C ASP A 138 5.25 16.38 -0.45
N ARG A 139 6.58 16.41 -0.62
CA ARG A 139 7.23 17.05 -1.78
C ARG A 139 6.91 16.38 -3.11
N TYR A 140 6.50 15.11 -3.08
CA TYR A 140 6.21 14.32 -4.28
C TYR A 140 4.72 14.12 -4.55
N GLN A 141 3.83 14.79 -3.82
CA GLN A 141 2.40 14.79 -4.13
C GLN A 141 2.12 15.38 -5.52
N ILE A 142 1.15 14.83 -6.21
CA ILE A 142 0.74 15.31 -7.54
C ILE A 142 0.29 16.78 -7.50
N THR A 143 -0.28 17.22 -6.40
CA THR A 143 -0.64 18.62 -6.13
C THR A 143 0.56 19.56 -6.12
N LYS A 144 1.74 19.03 -5.81
CA LYS A 144 3.04 19.72 -5.80
C LYS A 144 3.94 19.32 -6.99
N GLN A 145 3.33 18.91 -8.09
CA GLN A 145 4.01 18.47 -9.32
C GLN A 145 4.86 17.20 -9.13
N GLY A 146 4.56 16.40 -8.12
CA GLY A 146 5.14 15.07 -7.90
C GLY A 146 4.35 13.99 -8.65
N SER A 147 4.57 12.75 -8.23
CA SER A 147 3.96 11.55 -8.83
C SER A 147 2.96 10.84 -7.90
N ILE A 148 2.94 11.17 -6.59
CA ILE A 148 2.06 10.51 -5.63
C ILE A 148 0.62 11.00 -5.82
N ILE A 149 -0.27 10.08 -6.19
CA ILE A 149 -1.69 10.40 -6.49
C ILE A 149 -2.63 10.11 -5.32
N CYS A 150 -2.31 9.16 -4.47
CA CYS A 150 -3.06 8.85 -3.26
C CYS A 150 -2.17 8.15 -2.24
N MET A 151 -2.63 8.12 -0.98
CA MET A 151 -1.88 7.48 0.10
C MET A 151 -2.79 6.56 0.92
N GLN A 152 -2.34 5.32 1.13
CA GLN A 152 -2.99 4.37 2.03
C GLN A 152 -2.56 4.62 3.47
N ILE A 153 -3.52 4.59 4.36
CA ILE A 153 -3.32 4.57 5.81
C ILE A 153 -3.68 3.18 6.31
N GLU A 154 -2.81 2.54 7.07
CA GLU A 154 -2.98 1.16 7.54
C GLU A 154 -3.02 0.13 6.39
N ASN A 155 -3.03 -1.14 6.73
CA ASN A 155 -3.20 -2.22 5.77
C ASN A 155 -4.05 -3.33 6.37
N GLU A 156 -5.18 -3.65 5.71
CA GLU A 156 -6.03 -4.79 6.08
C GLU A 156 -6.33 -4.85 7.59
N LEU A 157 -6.77 -3.72 8.16
CA LEU A 157 -7.06 -3.64 9.60
C LEU A 157 -8.17 -4.61 10.01
N ASP A 158 -9.01 -5.05 9.07
CA ASP A 158 -10.07 -6.03 9.29
C ASP A 158 -9.56 -7.46 9.62
N PHE A 159 -8.28 -7.76 9.38
CA PHE A 159 -7.62 -8.96 9.93
C PHE A 159 -7.17 -8.80 11.39
N TYR A 160 -7.20 -7.58 11.92
CA TYR A 160 -6.68 -7.26 13.25
C TYR A 160 -7.82 -6.93 14.23
N ASP A 161 -7.63 -7.23 15.52
CA ASP A 161 -8.61 -6.91 16.56
C ASP A 161 -8.42 -5.47 17.08
N CYS A 162 -8.67 -4.49 16.21
CA CYS A 162 -8.67 -3.09 16.59
C CYS A 162 -9.96 -2.75 17.37
N LYS A 163 -9.83 -2.26 18.60
CA LYS A 163 -10.98 -2.00 19.47
C LYS A 163 -11.82 -0.80 19.05
N SER A 164 -11.20 0.19 18.41
CA SER A 164 -11.84 1.44 18.00
C SER A 164 -11.36 1.87 16.61
N PRO A 165 -11.65 1.09 15.54
CA PRO A 165 -11.04 1.29 14.23
C PRO A 165 -11.33 2.68 13.65
N VAL A 166 -12.54 3.20 13.78
CA VAL A 166 -12.91 4.53 13.26
C VAL A 166 -12.13 5.65 13.97
N THR A 167 -11.99 5.57 15.29
CA THR A 167 -11.24 6.58 16.06
C THR A 167 -9.76 6.51 15.73
N TYR A 168 -9.21 5.30 15.66
CA TYR A 168 -7.81 5.06 15.31
C TYR A 168 -7.49 5.60 13.91
N MET A 169 -8.25 5.20 12.90
CA MET A 169 -8.08 5.66 11.53
C MET A 169 -8.27 7.18 11.38
N GLY A 170 -9.23 7.75 12.12
CA GLY A 170 -9.45 9.19 12.15
C GLY A 170 -8.27 9.97 12.73
N LYS A 171 -7.58 9.43 13.73
CA LYS A 171 -6.36 10.02 14.30
C LYS A 171 -5.17 9.92 13.32
N LEU A 172 -4.99 8.77 12.67
CA LEU A 172 -3.96 8.61 11.64
C LEU A 172 -4.18 9.56 10.46
N LYS A 173 -5.44 9.67 9.97
CA LYS A 173 -5.81 10.63 8.92
C LYS A 173 -5.42 12.06 9.29
N LYS A 174 -5.89 12.55 10.45
CA LYS A 174 -5.56 13.90 10.93
C LYS A 174 -4.06 14.10 11.10
N MET A 175 -3.35 13.07 11.54
CA MET A 175 -1.89 13.10 11.66
C MET A 175 -1.25 13.27 10.28
N ALA A 176 -1.66 12.49 9.28
CA ALA A 176 -1.16 12.61 7.91
C ALA A 176 -1.42 14.01 7.33
N GLU A 177 -2.64 14.53 7.48
CA GLU A 177 -3.01 15.90 7.06
C GLU A 177 -2.16 16.96 7.77
N SER A 178 -1.84 16.77 9.05
CA SER A 178 -0.98 17.70 9.81
C SER A 178 0.48 17.75 9.33
N PHE A 179 0.91 16.74 8.60
CA PHE A 179 2.21 16.68 7.91
C PHE A 179 2.14 17.07 6.43
N GLY A 180 1.04 17.70 5.99
CA GLY A 180 0.92 18.31 4.67
C GLY A 180 0.33 17.39 3.59
N MET A 181 -0.21 16.22 3.95
CA MET A 181 -0.84 15.34 2.95
C MET A 181 -2.18 15.92 2.49
N GLU A 182 -2.25 16.32 1.21
CA GLU A 182 -3.41 16.96 0.55
C GLU A 182 -4.09 16.05 -0.47
N ILE A 183 -3.41 14.98 -0.89
CA ILE A 183 -3.95 13.98 -1.82
C ILE A 183 -4.98 13.09 -1.14
N PRO A 184 -5.84 12.37 -1.90
CA PRO A 184 -6.79 11.43 -1.35
C PRO A 184 -6.13 10.38 -0.45
N LEU A 185 -6.67 10.23 0.78
CA LEU A 185 -6.27 9.20 1.73
C LEU A 185 -7.27 8.05 1.68
N PHE A 186 -6.78 6.81 1.71
CA PHE A 186 -7.63 5.64 1.66
C PHE A 186 -7.18 4.55 2.63
N TYR A 187 -8.07 3.61 2.91
CA TYR A 187 -7.80 2.37 3.63
C TYR A 187 -8.05 1.17 2.71
N CYS A 188 -7.50 0.00 3.01
CA CYS A 188 -7.83 -1.22 2.31
C CYS A 188 -8.44 -2.28 3.23
N CYS A 189 -9.42 -3.03 2.69
CA CYS A 189 -9.99 -4.21 3.31
C CYS A 189 -9.36 -5.47 2.72
N GLY A 190 -8.96 -6.40 3.57
CA GLY A 190 -8.52 -7.75 3.18
C GLY A 190 -9.65 -8.77 3.24
N GLN A 191 -10.65 -8.56 4.11
CA GLN A 191 -11.82 -9.42 4.32
C GLN A 191 -13.14 -8.74 3.92
N ASP A 192 -13.12 -7.68 3.15
CA ASP A 192 -14.28 -6.88 2.74
C ASP A 192 -15.05 -6.21 3.92
N ASP A 193 -14.50 -6.27 5.13
CA ASP A 193 -15.14 -5.68 6.31
C ASP A 193 -14.77 -4.19 6.46
N ILE A 194 -15.57 -3.35 5.80
CA ILE A 194 -15.43 -1.90 5.80
C ILE A 194 -15.43 -1.34 7.24
N VAL A 195 -16.26 -1.90 8.12
CA VAL A 195 -16.41 -1.40 9.50
C VAL A 195 -15.15 -1.69 10.32
N LYS A 196 -14.67 -2.93 10.28
CA LYS A 196 -13.43 -3.33 10.98
C LYS A 196 -12.19 -2.66 10.42
N SER A 197 -12.18 -2.35 9.12
CA SER A 197 -11.09 -1.57 8.50
C SER A 197 -11.10 -0.09 8.87
N GLY A 198 -12.06 0.36 9.68
CA GLY A 198 -12.22 1.77 10.04
C GLY A 198 -12.77 2.63 8.91
N GLY A 199 -13.38 1.99 7.92
CA GLY A 199 -13.85 2.64 6.70
C GLY A 199 -15.07 3.56 6.89
N LEU A 200 -15.65 3.63 8.10
CA LEU A 200 -16.65 4.64 8.44
C LEU A 200 -16.00 5.98 8.85
N THR A 201 -14.69 6.09 8.83
CA THR A 201 -13.98 7.34 9.07
C THR A 201 -14.25 8.32 7.92
N ASP A 202 -14.76 9.50 8.28
CA ASP A 202 -15.09 10.53 7.31
C ASP A 202 -13.87 11.00 6.50
N GLY A 203 -14.06 11.14 5.18
CA GLY A 203 -13.04 11.59 4.24
C GLY A 203 -11.95 10.57 3.92
N LEU A 204 -12.10 9.28 4.30
CA LEU A 204 -11.27 8.20 3.79
C LEU A 204 -11.97 7.46 2.65
N TYR A 205 -11.25 7.24 1.56
CA TYR A 205 -11.71 6.41 0.46
C TYR A 205 -11.54 4.92 0.76
N SER A 206 -12.33 4.07 0.14
CA SER A 206 -12.22 2.62 0.27
C SER A 206 -11.41 2.00 -0.85
N ALA A 207 -10.55 1.05 -0.50
CA ALA A 207 -9.92 0.12 -1.43
C ALA A 207 -10.03 -1.31 -0.88
N PHE A 208 -9.82 -2.28 -1.76
CA PHE A 208 -10.01 -3.69 -1.44
C PHE A 208 -8.83 -4.52 -1.94
N ASN A 209 -8.44 -5.53 -1.18
CA ASN A 209 -7.53 -6.57 -1.61
C ASN A 209 -8.38 -7.78 -2.02
N VAL A 210 -8.45 -8.05 -3.33
CA VAL A 210 -9.39 -9.02 -3.91
C VAL A 210 -8.62 -10.19 -4.49
N TYR A 211 -8.37 -11.18 -3.67
CA TYR A 211 -7.75 -12.44 -4.09
C TYR A 211 -8.80 -13.53 -4.32
N SER A 212 -8.52 -14.45 -5.24
CA SER A 212 -9.35 -15.61 -5.51
C SER A 212 -8.50 -16.86 -5.78
N PRO A 213 -8.92 -18.03 -5.29
CA PRO A 213 -8.21 -19.29 -5.54
C PRO A 213 -8.49 -19.89 -6.93
N GLY A 214 -9.17 -19.17 -7.84
CA GLY A 214 -9.50 -19.68 -9.20
C GLY A 214 -11.00 -19.73 -9.52
N ASP A 215 -11.86 -19.36 -8.59
CA ASP A 215 -13.31 -19.24 -8.84
C ASP A 215 -13.65 -17.90 -9.50
N PHE A 216 -13.78 -17.89 -10.81
CA PHE A 216 -14.12 -16.69 -11.57
C PHE A 216 -15.53 -16.16 -11.28
N LYS A 217 -16.50 -17.03 -11.07
CA LYS A 217 -17.88 -16.61 -10.81
C LYS A 217 -17.99 -15.95 -9.44
N GLY A 218 -17.41 -16.54 -8.42
CA GLY A 218 -17.35 -15.94 -7.09
C GLY A 218 -16.58 -14.65 -7.07
N LEU A 219 -15.47 -14.57 -7.84
CA LEU A 219 -14.69 -13.34 -8.01
C LEU A 219 -15.53 -12.20 -8.58
N GLU A 220 -16.26 -12.45 -9.68
CA GLU A 220 -17.09 -11.43 -10.33
C GLU A 220 -18.23 -10.96 -9.41
N GLN A 221 -18.90 -11.88 -8.74
CA GLN A 221 -19.97 -11.53 -7.80
C GLN A 221 -19.44 -10.66 -6.65
N ARG A 222 -18.29 -11.04 -6.09
CA ARG A 222 -17.61 -10.25 -5.03
C ARG A 222 -17.22 -8.86 -5.55
N ALA A 223 -16.58 -8.79 -6.72
CA ALA A 223 -16.13 -7.52 -7.31
C ALA A 223 -17.31 -6.58 -7.63
N LEU A 224 -18.40 -7.08 -8.18
CA LEU A 224 -19.61 -6.29 -8.44
C LEU A 224 -20.23 -5.76 -7.14
N HIS A 225 -20.33 -6.59 -6.10
CA HIS A 225 -20.81 -6.17 -4.79
C HIS A 225 -19.93 -5.06 -4.16
N LEU A 226 -18.61 -5.20 -4.24
CA LEU A 226 -17.68 -4.19 -3.73
C LEU A 226 -17.73 -2.88 -4.54
N ASN A 227 -17.89 -2.97 -5.87
CA ASN A 227 -18.09 -1.80 -6.72
C ASN A 227 -19.39 -1.06 -6.34
N GLU A 228 -20.48 -1.77 -6.12
CA GLU A 228 -21.75 -1.18 -5.67
C GLU A 228 -21.59 -0.51 -4.30
N ALA A 229 -20.94 -1.18 -3.34
CA ALA A 229 -20.66 -0.62 -2.02
C ALA A 229 -19.81 0.65 -2.08
N ALA A 230 -18.81 0.71 -2.96
CA ALA A 230 -18.01 1.91 -3.19
C ALA A 230 -18.85 3.03 -3.83
N ALA A 231 -19.65 2.72 -4.85
CA ALA A 231 -20.47 3.69 -5.56
C ALA A 231 -21.55 4.32 -4.66
N LEU A 232 -22.19 3.54 -3.78
CA LEU A 232 -23.13 4.06 -2.77
C LEU A 232 -22.49 5.07 -1.83
N ARG A 233 -21.18 4.99 -1.64
CA ARG A 233 -20.38 5.92 -0.83
C ARG A 233 -19.74 7.05 -1.68
N LYS A 234 -20.10 7.18 -2.94
CA LYS A 234 -19.53 8.16 -3.89
C LYS A 234 -18.03 8.01 -4.11
N MET A 235 -17.53 6.78 -4.09
CA MET A 235 -16.11 6.43 -4.20
C MET A 235 -15.85 5.57 -5.43
N PRO A 236 -14.66 5.66 -6.05
CA PRO A 236 -14.30 4.76 -7.13
C PRO A 236 -14.02 3.35 -6.57
N PHE A 237 -14.29 2.34 -7.37
CA PHE A 237 -13.91 0.98 -7.04
C PHE A 237 -12.41 0.79 -7.24
N MET A 238 -11.66 0.70 -6.15
CA MET A 238 -10.19 0.54 -6.14
C MET A 238 -9.81 -0.83 -5.60
N ILE A 239 -8.99 -1.55 -6.35
CA ILE A 239 -8.41 -2.83 -5.96
C ILE A 239 -6.90 -2.63 -5.83
N THR A 240 -6.41 -2.60 -4.61
CA THR A 240 -5.00 -2.33 -4.31
C THR A 240 -4.12 -3.57 -4.37
N GLU A 241 -4.72 -4.75 -4.19
CA GLU A 241 -4.01 -6.01 -4.36
C GLU A 241 -4.93 -7.08 -4.94
N THR A 242 -4.41 -7.87 -5.87
CA THR A 242 -5.12 -9.01 -6.46
C THR A 242 -4.15 -10.01 -7.11
N ASN A 243 -4.70 -11.12 -7.57
CA ASN A 243 -3.99 -12.08 -8.40
C ASN A 243 -3.42 -11.42 -9.68
N ARG A 244 -2.44 -12.07 -10.31
CA ARG A 244 -1.70 -11.54 -11.46
C ARG A 244 -2.16 -12.07 -12.80
N GLU A 245 -2.90 -13.17 -12.80
CA GLU A 245 -3.36 -13.84 -14.01
C GLU A 245 -4.25 -12.90 -14.84
N HIS A 246 -3.97 -12.78 -16.12
CA HIS A 246 -4.65 -11.84 -17.02
C HIS A 246 -6.17 -12.01 -17.04
N ASP A 247 -6.65 -13.23 -16.87
CA ASP A 247 -8.09 -13.50 -16.86
C ASP A 247 -8.76 -12.91 -15.61
N PHE A 248 -8.08 -12.92 -14.46
CA PHE A 248 -8.54 -12.22 -13.25
C PHE A 248 -8.57 -10.71 -13.47
N LEU A 249 -7.46 -10.16 -13.98
CA LEU A 249 -7.32 -8.72 -14.16
C LEU A 249 -8.39 -8.16 -15.13
N LYS A 250 -8.62 -8.84 -16.25
CA LYS A 250 -9.65 -8.44 -17.23
C LYS A 250 -11.05 -8.48 -16.62
N ARG A 251 -11.37 -9.49 -15.80
CA ARG A 251 -12.66 -9.62 -15.14
C ARG A 251 -12.87 -8.52 -14.11
N LEU A 252 -11.87 -8.22 -13.29
CA LEU A 252 -11.95 -7.13 -12.31
C LEU A 252 -12.12 -5.75 -12.98
N LEU A 253 -11.44 -5.51 -14.11
CA LEU A 253 -11.68 -4.30 -14.93
C LEU A 253 -13.10 -4.27 -15.49
N ALA A 254 -13.60 -5.40 -16.02
CA ALA A 254 -14.97 -5.51 -16.51
C ALA A 254 -16.02 -5.29 -15.39
N CYS A 255 -15.71 -5.64 -14.16
CA CYS A 255 -16.53 -5.35 -12.97
C CYS A 255 -16.44 -3.90 -12.49
N GLY A 256 -15.68 -3.05 -13.16
CA GLY A 256 -15.66 -1.60 -12.93
C GLY A 256 -14.50 -1.06 -12.13
N ALA A 257 -13.43 -1.84 -11.89
CA ALA A 257 -12.25 -1.35 -11.19
C ALA A 257 -11.64 -0.11 -11.89
N LYS A 258 -11.39 0.94 -11.11
CA LYS A 258 -10.76 2.18 -11.57
C LYS A 258 -9.27 2.25 -11.20
N LEU A 259 -8.89 1.52 -10.18
CA LEU A 259 -7.52 1.22 -9.80
C LEU A 259 -7.41 -0.30 -9.67
N LEU A 260 -6.38 -0.87 -10.29
CA LEU A 260 -6.11 -2.30 -10.26
C LEU A 260 -4.63 -2.56 -9.99
N GLY A 261 -4.34 -3.20 -8.86
CA GLY A 261 -3.00 -3.49 -8.35
C GLY A 261 -2.71 -5.00 -8.28
N PRO A 262 -2.27 -5.65 -9.37
CA PRO A 262 -1.80 -7.03 -9.27
C PRO A 262 -0.54 -7.12 -8.40
N TYR A 263 -0.60 -7.99 -7.41
CA TYR A 263 0.46 -8.22 -6.43
C TYR A 263 1.25 -9.48 -6.79
N ASN A 264 2.44 -9.48 -6.98
CA ASN A 264 3.58 -8.63 -7.17
C ASN A 264 4.13 -8.88 -8.59
N GLN A 265 4.33 -7.85 -9.42
CA GLN A 265 4.81 -8.03 -10.81
C GLN A 265 6.33 -7.89 -10.94
N THR A 266 6.98 -7.46 -9.89
CA THR A 266 8.43 -7.28 -9.85
C THR A 266 8.99 -8.05 -8.67
N SER A 267 9.82 -9.04 -8.94
CA SER A 267 10.51 -9.78 -7.88
C SER A 267 11.59 -8.93 -7.22
N GLY A 268 11.93 -9.33 -6.00
CA GLY A 268 13.01 -8.75 -5.22
C GLY A 268 13.59 -9.76 -4.27
N THR A 269 14.53 -9.34 -3.46
CA THR A 269 15.19 -10.16 -2.46
C THR A 269 15.13 -9.45 -1.11
N THR A 270 14.68 -10.13 -0.06
CA THR A 270 14.78 -9.59 1.29
C THR A 270 16.25 -9.58 1.69
N MET A 271 16.81 -8.37 1.85
CA MET A 271 18.24 -8.15 2.08
C MET A 271 18.55 -7.97 3.56
N ASP A 272 19.81 -8.04 3.89
CA ASP A 272 20.37 -7.86 5.24
C ASP A 272 19.82 -8.88 6.27
N PHE A 273 19.44 -8.40 7.45
CA PHE A 273 18.94 -9.21 8.57
C PHE A 273 17.41 -9.30 8.59
N TYR A 274 16.73 -8.72 7.62
CA TYR A 274 15.27 -8.79 7.58
C TYR A 274 14.79 -10.12 7.08
N THR A 275 13.73 -10.63 7.71
CA THR A 275 13.11 -11.89 7.31
C THR A 275 11.77 -11.64 6.64
N GLY A 276 11.49 -12.36 5.57
CA GLY A 276 10.15 -12.48 5.04
C GLY A 276 9.34 -13.41 5.95
N ILE A 277 8.24 -12.90 6.51
CA ILE A 277 7.36 -13.69 7.39
C ILE A 277 5.95 -13.65 6.85
N THR A 278 5.37 -14.84 6.60
CA THR A 278 3.95 -14.94 6.29
C THR A 278 3.12 -14.93 7.57
N ASN A 279 1.90 -14.41 7.50
CA ASN A 279 0.88 -14.55 8.54
C ASN A 279 -0.38 -15.27 8.02
N TRP A 280 -0.28 -15.90 6.85
CA TRP A 280 -1.38 -16.57 6.15
C TRP A 280 -1.10 -18.05 5.85
N GLY A 281 -0.30 -18.70 6.69
CA GLY A 281 -0.01 -20.13 6.62
C GLY A 281 -1.22 -21.00 6.99
N PRO A 282 -1.12 -22.35 6.85
CA PRO A 282 -2.15 -23.28 7.29
C PRO A 282 -2.38 -23.17 8.81
N LYS A 283 -3.54 -23.67 9.29
CA LYS A 283 -3.96 -23.52 10.69
C LYS A 283 -2.94 -24.04 11.73
N ASP A 284 -2.19 -25.07 11.38
CA ASP A 284 -1.15 -25.68 12.21
C ASP A 284 0.21 -24.98 12.10
N ALA A 285 0.40 -24.14 11.08
CA ALA A 285 1.60 -23.33 10.88
C ALA A 285 1.19 -21.94 10.29
N PRO A 286 0.49 -21.12 11.07
CA PRO A 286 -0.05 -19.85 10.56
C PRO A 286 1.00 -18.81 10.23
N VAL A 287 2.22 -18.99 10.77
CA VAL A 287 3.37 -18.12 10.52
C VAL A 287 4.50 -18.99 9.98
N ALA A 288 5.06 -18.58 8.86
CA ALA A 288 6.22 -19.25 8.27
C ALA A 288 7.26 -18.24 7.80
N ILE A 289 8.54 -18.58 7.95
CA ILE A 289 9.63 -17.80 7.39
C ILE A 289 9.65 -18.07 5.88
N MET A 290 9.62 -17.02 5.09
CA MET A 290 9.79 -17.10 3.63
C MET A 290 11.28 -17.21 3.29
N ALA A 291 11.55 -17.76 2.12
CA ALA A 291 12.86 -17.64 1.49
C ALA A 291 13.22 -16.17 1.25
N THR A 292 14.51 -15.88 1.10
CA THR A 292 14.99 -14.52 0.79
C THR A 292 14.42 -13.98 -0.53
N ASP A 293 14.15 -14.86 -1.49
CA ASP A 293 13.53 -14.48 -2.76
C ASP A 293 12.07 -14.13 -2.58
N TYR A 294 11.72 -12.91 -2.96
CA TYR A 294 10.37 -12.39 -2.95
C TYR A 294 9.85 -12.29 -4.38
N ASP A 295 9.51 -13.44 -4.93
CA ASP A 295 9.23 -13.60 -6.37
C ASP A 295 7.73 -13.75 -6.67
N PHE A 296 7.02 -14.63 -5.99
CA PHE A 296 5.62 -14.97 -6.28
C PHE A 296 5.35 -15.22 -7.79
N LYS A 297 6.32 -15.72 -8.53
CA LYS A 297 6.26 -15.89 -10.01
C LYS A 297 5.95 -14.57 -10.73
N SER A 298 6.57 -13.49 -10.28
CA SER A 298 6.40 -12.16 -10.86
C SER A 298 6.88 -12.12 -12.32
N MET A 299 6.28 -11.22 -13.10
CA MET A 299 6.58 -11.05 -14.52
C MET A 299 8.02 -10.58 -14.75
N ILE A 300 8.51 -9.71 -13.88
CA ILE A 300 9.86 -9.15 -13.94
C ILE A 300 10.71 -9.82 -12.86
N GLY A 301 11.59 -10.73 -13.28
CA GLY A 301 12.45 -11.51 -12.40
C GLY A 301 13.54 -10.71 -11.69
N SER A 302 14.22 -11.33 -10.71
CA SER A 302 15.29 -10.72 -9.90
C SER A 302 16.62 -10.60 -10.65
N ALA A 303 16.80 -11.31 -11.74
CA ALA A 303 18.04 -11.32 -12.54
C ALA A 303 18.27 -10.04 -13.35
#